data_71df49fbe320ca0c5e1e5875a436909b
#
_entry.id   71df49fbe320ca0c5e1e5875a436909b
#
_cell.length_a   1.000
_cell.length_b   1.000
_cell.length_c   1.000
_cell.angle_alpha   90.00
_cell.angle_beta   90.00
_cell.angle_gamma   90.00
#
_symmetry.space_group_name_H-M   'P 1'
#
loop_
_entity.id
_entity.type
_entity.pdbx_description
1 polymer ?
#
loop_
_entity_poly.entity_id
_entity_poly.type
_entity_poly.pdbx_seq_one_letter_code
_entity_poly.pdbx_strand_id
1 'polypeptide(L)'
;MIRVDRGQVLAFYAVLLPVVLLPLAAYTVDAAFVSTQAAGLQAATAQAAEAAAQQVDVGAVRSRSVLIVDSLGARVMAAREMRDSEPGAIVDSVVVVGSRVTITTRETVGLPFNFLPAQAIVIHARASARLVGGYDSPSSR
;
A
#
# COMPACT_ATOMS: atom_id res chain seq x y z
N MET A 1 -5.92 49.93 -40.21
CA MET A 1 -6.15 50.01 -38.74
C MET A 1 -6.85 48.75 -38.31
N ILE A 2 -6.11 47.74 -37.82
CA ILE A 2 -6.69 46.52 -37.32
C ILE A 2 -7.17 46.83 -35.90
N ARG A 3 -8.48 46.99 -35.69
CA ARG A 3 -9.09 47.00 -34.36
C ARG A 3 -8.99 45.58 -33.84
N VAL A 4 -7.98 45.30 -33.03
CA VAL A 4 -7.94 44.08 -32.21
C VAL A 4 -9.03 44.27 -31.18
N ASP A 5 -10.17 43.61 -31.40
CA ASP A 5 -11.28 43.62 -30.45
C ASP A 5 -10.83 42.92 -29.17
N ARG A 6 -10.55 43.71 -28.13
CA ARG A 6 -10.14 43.21 -26.79
C ARG A 6 -11.14 42.19 -26.24
N GLY A 7 -12.40 42.23 -26.65
CA GLY A 7 -13.43 41.27 -26.29
C GLY A 7 -13.19 39.87 -26.88
N GLN A 8 -12.62 39.77 -28.08
CA GLN A 8 -12.36 38.52 -28.77
C GLN A 8 -11.21 37.74 -28.10
N VAL A 9 -10.19 38.45 -27.61
CA VAL A 9 -9.08 37.87 -26.85
C VAL A 9 -9.57 37.35 -25.51
N LEU A 10 -10.44 38.10 -24.82
CA LEU A 10 -11.00 37.70 -23.53
C LEU A 10 -11.90 36.45 -23.66
N ALA A 11 -12.73 36.40 -24.70
CA ALA A 11 -13.56 35.22 -25.01
C ALA A 11 -12.71 33.97 -25.33
N PHE A 12 -11.60 34.14 -26.04
CA PHE A 12 -10.67 33.07 -26.32
C PHE A 12 -10.05 32.52 -25.05
N TYR A 13 -9.57 33.37 -24.13
CA TYR A 13 -9.02 32.90 -22.85
C TYR A 13 -10.10 32.30 -21.95
N ALA A 14 -11.32 32.76 -21.96
CA ALA A 14 -12.42 32.21 -21.19
C ALA A 14 -12.77 30.77 -21.59
N VAL A 15 -12.53 30.40 -22.85
CA VAL A 15 -12.71 29.01 -23.33
C VAL A 15 -11.43 28.21 -23.17
N LEU A 16 -10.27 28.78 -23.46
CA LEU A 16 -8.99 28.06 -23.42
C LEU A 16 -8.60 27.63 -21.99
N LEU A 17 -8.80 28.51 -21.00
CA LEU A 17 -8.44 28.25 -19.61
C LEU A 17 -9.13 27.01 -19.03
N PRO A 18 -10.46 26.83 -19.10
CA PRO A 18 -11.10 25.63 -18.62
C PRO A 18 -10.65 24.36 -19.36
N VAL A 19 -10.46 24.43 -20.69
CA VAL A 19 -10.02 23.30 -21.51
C VAL A 19 -8.64 22.79 -21.09
N VAL A 20 -7.75 23.66 -20.59
CA VAL A 20 -6.43 23.27 -20.10
C VAL A 20 -6.46 22.89 -18.62
N LEU A 21 -7.19 23.67 -17.81
CA LEU A 21 -7.17 23.49 -16.35
C LEU A 21 -7.98 22.27 -15.89
N LEU A 22 -9.09 21.93 -16.55
CA LEU A 22 -9.91 20.78 -16.15
C LEU A 22 -9.16 19.46 -16.30
N PRO A 23 -8.48 19.15 -17.42
CA PRO A 23 -7.64 17.95 -17.52
C PRO A 23 -6.52 17.90 -16.48
N LEU A 24 -5.88 19.03 -16.23
CA LEU A 24 -4.81 19.13 -15.24
C LEU A 24 -5.33 18.86 -13.83
N ALA A 25 -6.49 19.42 -13.48
CA ALA A 25 -7.15 19.15 -12.21
C ALA A 25 -7.56 17.67 -12.07
N ALA A 26 -8.15 17.07 -13.10
CA ALA A 26 -8.51 15.65 -13.11
C ALA A 26 -7.28 14.76 -12.93
N TYR A 27 -6.17 15.04 -13.61
CA TYR A 27 -4.92 14.33 -13.44
C TYR A 27 -4.37 14.40 -12.00
N THR A 28 -4.41 15.59 -11.38
CA THR A 28 -3.92 15.75 -10.00
C THR A 28 -4.78 14.98 -9.00
N VAL A 29 -6.08 14.90 -9.21
CA VAL A 29 -6.99 14.11 -8.36
C VAL A 29 -6.74 12.62 -8.53
N ASP A 30 -6.60 12.11 -9.75
CA ASP A 30 -6.27 10.71 -10.00
C ASP A 30 -4.93 10.32 -9.36
N ALA A 31 -3.91 11.16 -9.49
CA ALA A 31 -2.59 10.93 -8.89
C ALA A 31 -2.64 10.92 -7.35
N ALA A 32 -3.37 11.85 -6.73
CA ALA A 32 -3.56 11.90 -5.29
C ALA A 32 -4.33 10.67 -4.78
N PHE A 33 -5.36 10.23 -5.52
CA PHE A 33 -6.14 9.05 -5.19
C PHE A 33 -5.26 7.78 -5.18
N VAL A 34 -4.48 7.55 -6.25
CA VAL A 34 -3.55 6.40 -6.32
C VAL A 34 -2.52 6.44 -5.18
N SER A 35 -1.98 7.62 -4.88
CA SER A 35 -1.03 7.79 -3.78
C SER A 35 -1.62 7.42 -2.42
N THR A 36 -2.87 7.82 -2.16
CA THR A 36 -3.59 7.48 -0.92
C THR A 36 -3.85 5.99 -0.81
N GLN A 37 -4.29 5.35 -1.89
CA GLN A 37 -4.51 3.90 -1.92
C GLN A 37 -3.20 3.12 -1.74
N ALA A 38 -2.12 3.57 -2.37
CA ALA A 38 -0.80 2.95 -2.19
C ALA A 38 -0.30 3.05 -0.74
N ALA A 39 -0.53 4.19 -0.08
CA ALA A 39 -0.20 4.36 1.34
C ALA A 39 -1.05 3.45 2.24
N GLY A 40 -2.35 3.31 1.97
CA GLY A 40 -3.26 2.39 2.67
C GLY A 40 -2.80 0.93 2.54
N LEU A 41 -2.56 0.48 1.31
CA LEU A 41 -2.08 -0.87 1.04
C LEU A 41 -0.74 -1.15 1.74
N GLN A 42 0.19 -0.18 1.73
CA GLN A 42 1.47 -0.32 2.41
C GLN A 42 1.30 -0.45 3.93
N ALA A 43 0.42 0.35 4.54
CA ALA A 43 0.12 0.28 5.97
C ALA A 43 -0.53 -1.06 6.35
N ALA A 44 -1.55 -1.50 5.61
CA ALA A 44 -2.20 -2.79 5.82
C ALA A 44 -1.21 -3.96 5.67
N THR A 45 -0.32 -3.92 4.66
CA THR A 45 0.71 -4.93 4.45
C THR A 45 1.70 -4.98 5.61
N ALA A 46 2.06 -3.81 6.19
CA ALA A 46 2.93 -3.74 7.36
C ALA A 46 2.26 -4.34 8.60
N GLN A 47 0.99 -4.01 8.86
CA GLN A 47 0.21 -4.58 9.96
C GLN A 47 0.07 -6.10 9.82
N ALA A 48 -0.23 -6.60 8.62
CA ALA A 48 -0.29 -8.02 8.34
C ALA A 48 1.06 -8.73 8.58
N ALA A 49 2.18 -8.09 8.23
CA ALA A 49 3.51 -8.63 8.50
C ALA A 49 3.83 -8.70 10.00
N GLU A 50 3.44 -7.69 10.76
CA GLU A 50 3.59 -7.66 12.22
C GLU A 50 2.74 -8.74 12.89
N ALA A 51 1.46 -8.84 12.54
CA ALA A 51 0.54 -9.86 13.05
C ALA A 51 1.03 -11.29 12.72
N ALA A 52 1.53 -11.51 11.50
CA ALA A 52 2.09 -12.77 11.08
C ALA A 52 3.40 -13.11 11.81
N ALA A 53 4.25 -12.12 12.10
CA ALA A 53 5.50 -12.34 12.82
C ALA A 53 5.29 -12.73 14.30
N GLN A 54 4.10 -12.44 14.85
CA GLN A 54 3.76 -12.82 16.22
C GLN A 54 3.32 -14.29 16.36
N GLN A 55 3.15 -15.02 15.24
CA GLN A 55 2.82 -16.43 15.25
C GLN A 55 4.05 -17.27 15.59
N VAL A 56 4.17 -17.64 16.87
CA VAL A 56 5.32 -18.37 17.41
C VAL A 56 5.14 -19.89 17.27
N ASP A 57 6.14 -20.58 16.76
CA ASP A 57 6.20 -22.04 16.80
C ASP A 57 6.51 -22.51 18.24
N VAL A 58 5.45 -22.86 18.98
CA VAL A 58 5.55 -23.33 20.37
C VAL A 58 6.34 -24.64 20.46
N GLY A 59 6.29 -25.47 19.42
CA GLY A 59 7.06 -26.72 19.35
C GLY A 59 8.57 -26.46 19.29
N ALA A 60 8.99 -25.52 18.45
CA ALA A 60 10.39 -25.13 18.33
C ALA A 60 10.92 -24.46 19.61
N VAL A 61 10.10 -23.64 20.27
CA VAL A 61 10.47 -23.04 21.56
C VAL A 61 10.70 -24.11 22.64
N ARG A 62 9.80 -25.09 22.74
CA ARG A 62 9.90 -26.16 23.75
C ARG A 62 11.06 -27.13 23.52
N SER A 63 11.33 -27.45 22.25
CA SER A 63 12.33 -28.47 21.91
C SER A 63 13.74 -27.94 21.72
N ARG A 64 13.88 -26.68 21.27
CA ARG A 64 15.17 -26.10 20.85
C ARG A 64 15.51 -24.77 21.51
N SER A 65 14.60 -24.21 22.33
CA SER A 65 14.72 -22.85 22.91
C SER A 65 14.99 -21.76 21.87
N VAL A 66 14.49 -21.95 20.64
CA VAL A 66 14.68 -21.02 19.51
C VAL A 66 13.33 -20.40 19.17
N LEU A 67 13.30 -19.06 19.10
CA LEU A 67 12.14 -18.29 18.64
C LEU A 67 12.09 -18.32 17.11
N ILE A 68 11.17 -19.12 16.58
CA ILE A 68 10.89 -19.26 15.15
C ILE A 68 9.42 -18.94 14.94
N VAL A 69 9.11 -18.28 13.80
CA VAL A 69 7.75 -18.02 13.39
C VAL A 69 7.14 -19.30 12.78
N ASP A 70 5.94 -19.65 13.21
CA ASP A 70 5.15 -20.70 12.57
C ASP A 70 4.73 -20.24 11.16
N SER A 71 5.25 -20.92 10.15
CA SER A 71 5.04 -20.56 8.76
C SER A 71 3.58 -20.71 8.30
N LEU A 72 2.85 -21.70 8.84
CA LEU A 72 1.46 -21.91 8.50
C LEU A 72 0.57 -20.89 9.22
N GLY A 73 0.77 -20.70 10.51
CA GLY A 73 0.07 -19.68 11.30
C GLY A 73 0.28 -18.27 10.73
N ALA A 74 1.52 -17.95 10.35
CA ALA A 74 1.86 -16.67 9.74
C ALA A 74 1.10 -16.42 8.42
N ARG A 75 0.97 -17.42 7.54
CA ARG A 75 0.22 -17.30 6.28
C ARG A 75 -1.27 -17.09 6.53
N VAL A 76 -1.85 -17.86 7.44
CA VAL A 76 -3.27 -17.75 7.79
C VAL A 76 -3.56 -16.38 8.39
N MET A 77 -2.71 -15.92 9.31
CA MET A 77 -2.88 -14.62 9.96
C MET A 77 -2.70 -13.47 8.98
N ALA A 78 -1.66 -13.52 8.13
CA ALA A 78 -1.48 -12.52 7.08
C ALA A 78 -2.68 -12.39 6.14
N ALA A 79 -3.21 -13.54 5.69
CA ALA A 79 -4.38 -13.55 4.81
C ALA A 79 -5.65 -13.03 5.49
N ARG A 80 -5.80 -13.29 6.80
CA ARG A 80 -6.92 -12.78 7.60
C ARG A 80 -6.82 -11.28 7.77
N GLU A 81 -5.67 -10.79 8.23
CA GLU A 81 -5.44 -9.37 8.47
C GLU A 81 -5.64 -8.54 7.21
N MET A 82 -5.09 -9.00 6.06
CA MET A 82 -5.30 -8.34 4.78
C MET A 82 -6.76 -8.31 4.36
N ARG A 83 -7.51 -9.39 4.57
CA ARG A 83 -8.95 -9.44 4.24
C ARG A 83 -9.77 -8.47 5.08
N ASP A 84 -9.40 -8.31 6.35
CA ASP A 84 -10.11 -7.44 7.29
C ASP A 84 -9.76 -5.95 7.07
N SER A 85 -8.50 -5.65 6.69
CA SER A 85 -8.01 -4.28 6.49
C SER A 85 -8.21 -3.76 5.07
N GLU A 86 -7.91 -4.59 4.05
CA GLU A 86 -7.99 -4.23 2.62
C GLU A 86 -8.60 -5.39 1.81
N PRO A 87 -9.94 -5.51 1.77
CA PRO A 87 -10.63 -6.62 1.10
C PRO A 87 -10.35 -6.75 -0.41
N GLY A 88 -9.92 -5.65 -1.05
CA GLY A 88 -9.55 -5.60 -2.47
C GLY A 88 -8.13 -6.09 -2.77
N ALA A 89 -7.30 -6.20 -1.74
CA ALA A 89 -5.90 -6.58 -1.90
C ALA A 89 -5.71 -8.10 -1.99
N ILE A 90 -4.74 -8.50 -2.80
CA ILE A 90 -4.34 -9.90 -2.98
C ILE A 90 -2.96 -10.10 -2.36
N VAL A 91 -2.83 -11.11 -1.51
CA VAL A 91 -1.54 -11.53 -0.97
C VAL A 91 -0.83 -12.41 -2.01
N ASP A 92 0.25 -11.89 -2.59
CA ASP A 92 1.03 -12.61 -3.60
C ASP A 92 1.98 -13.63 -2.96
N SER A 93 2.62 -13.25 -1.86
CA SER A 93 3.54 -14.14 -1.17
C SER A 93 3.69 -13.80 0.31
N VAL A 94 3.90 -14.85 1.12
CA VAL A 94 4.30 -14.77 2.52
C VAL A 94 5.53 -15.64 2.68
N VAL A 95 6.68 -15.02 2.91
CA VAL A 95 7.97 -15.67 3.07
C VAL A 95 8.40 -15.59 4.53
N VAL A 96 8.60 -16.73 5.16
CA VAL A 96 9.06 -16.84 6.54
C VAL A 96 10.48 -17.39 6.57
N VAL A 97 11.41 -16.64 7.16
CA VAL A 97 12.81 -17.03 7.32
C VAL A 97 13.22 -16.82 8.79
N GLY A 98 13.26 -17.90 9.54
CA GLY A 98 13.56 -17.86 10.97
C GLY A 98 12.54 -17.05 11.76
N SER A 99 12.96 -15.89 12.28
CA SER A 99 12.10 -14.95 13.01
C SER A 99 11.54 -13.82 12.15
N ARG A 100 11.80 -13.81 10.84
CA ARG A 100 11.36 -12.73 9.93
C ARG A 100 10.27 -13.22 9.01
N VAL A 101 9.22 -12.41 8.87
CA VAL A 101 8.15 -12.58 7.89
C VAL A 101 8.22 -11.44 6.88
N THR A 102 8.13 -11.76 5.61
CA THR A 102 8.02 -10.78 4.51
C THR A 102 6.75 -11.08 3.74
N ILE A 103 5.91 -10.07 3.56
CA ILE A 103 4.65 -10.16 2.82
C ILE A 103 4.74 -9.24 1.61
N THR A 104 4.26 -9.74 0.48
CA THR A 104 4.06 -8.95 -0.74
C THR A 104 2.60 -9.00 -1.12
N THR A 105 2.02 -7.85 -1.39
CA THR A 105 0.61 -7.69 -1.76
C THR A 105 0.48 -6.86 -3.01
N ARG A 106 -0.66 -7.00 -3.68
CA ARG A 106 -1.07 -6.15 -4.81
C ARG A 106 -2.54 -5.82 -4.70
N GLU A 107 -2.90 -4.69 -5.29
CA GLU A 107 -4.28 -4.26 -5.42
C GLU A 107 -4.48 -3.59 -6.77
N THR A 108 -5.68 -3.77 -7.36
CA THR A 108 -6.06 -3.11 -8.60
C THR A 108 -7.00 -1.96 -8.26
N VAL A 109 -6.53 -0.74 -8.52
CA VAL A 109 -7.23 0.50 -8.19
C VAL A 109 -7.82 1.11 -9.46
N GLY A 110 -9.14 1.33 -9.49
CA GLY A 110 -9.81 2.06 -10.55
C GLY A 110 -9.63 3.57 -10.39
N LEU A 111 -9.40 4.27 -11.49
CA LEU A 111 -9.22 5.72 -11.48
C LEU A 111 -10.57 6.44 -11.53
N PRO A 112 -10.83 7.46 -10.68
CA PRO A 112 -12.11 8.16 -10.64
C PRO A 112 -12.44 8.94 -11.92
N PHE A 113 -11.45 9.51 -12.60
CA PHE A 113 -11.68 10.30 -13.82
C PHE A 113 -11.21 9.63 -15.11
N ASN A 114 -10.52 8.49 -15.04
CA ASN A 114 -9.99 7.76 -16.22
C ASN A 114 -9.19 8.65 -17.19
N PHE A 115 -8.50 9.67 -16.66
CA PHE A 115 -7.75 10.61 -17.48
C PHE A 115 -6.42 10.04 -17.97
N LEU A 116 -5.91 9.03 -17.28
CA LEU A 116 -4.79 8.22 -17.73
C LEU A 116 -5.26 7.18 -18.77
N PRO A 117 -4.41 6.77 -19.70
CA PRO A 117 -4.79 5.78 -20.73
C PRO A 117 -5.11 4.39 -20.17
N ALA A 118 -4.93 4.17 -18.86
CA ALA A 118 -5.28 2.95 -18.16
C ALA A 118 -6.52 3.17 -17.28
N GLN A 119 -7.53 2.32 -17.43
CA GLN A 119 -8.75 2.37 -16.60
C GLN A 119 -8.51 1.91 -15.16
N ALA A 120 -7.44 1.17 -14.93
CA ALA A 120 -7.04 0.69 -13.62
C ALA A 120 -5.52 0.58 -13.52
N ILE A 121 -4.99 0.81 -12.34
CA ILE A 121 -3.56 0.71 -12.02
C ILE A 121 -3.38 -0.37 -10.96
N VAL A 122 -2.37 -1.25 -11.17
CA VAL A 122 -1.98 -2.22 -10.15
C VAL A 122 -0.91 -1.59 -9.27
N ILE A 123 -1.21 -1.48 -7.98
CA ILE A 123 -0.27 -1.04 -6.96
C ILE A 123 0.27 -2.25 -6.20
N HIS A 124 1.51 -2.19 -5.78
CA HIS A 124 2.19 -3.24 -5.03
C HIS A 124 2.70 -2.68 -3.72
N ALA A 125 2.61 -3.50 -2.66
CA ALA A 125 3.22 -3.20 -1.39
C ALA A 125 4.07 -4.38 -0.90
N ARG A 126 5.09 -4.08 -0.13
CA ARG A 126 5.95 -5.08 0.50
C ARG A 126 6.34 -4.62 1.89
N ALA A 127 6.13 -5.50 2.88
CA ALA A 127 6.52 -5.24 4.24
C ALA A 127 7.24 -6.45 4.85
N SER A 128 8.10 -6.20 5.83
CA SER A 128 8.72 -7.25 6.60
C SER A 128 8.71 -6.90 8.08
N ALA A 129 8.37 -7.89 8.90
CA ALA A 129 8.42 -7.77 10.35
C ALA A 129 9.30 -8.90 10.92
N ARG A 130 9.76 -8.68 12.13
CA ARG A 130 10.59 -9.66 12.85
C ARG A 130 9.98 -9.93 14.23
N LEU A 131 9.92 -11.21 14.58
CA LEU A 131 9.60 -11.60 15.95
C LEU A 131 10.74 -11.13 16.88
N VAL A 132 10.41 -10.24 17.80
CA VAL A 132 11.32 -9.78 18.83
C VAL A 132 10.93 -10.49 20.12
N GLY A 133 11.81 -11.30 20.65
CA GLY A 133 11.66 -11.88 22.00
C GLY A 133 11.81 -10.72 23.01
N GLY A 134 10.67 -10.33 23.61
CA GLY A 134 10.72 -9.31 24.64
C GLY A 134 11.40 -9.85 25.91
N TYR A 135 12.66 -9.55 26.05
CA TYR A 135 13.40 -9.25 27.28
C TYR A 135 14.82 -8.89 26.85
N ASP A 136 15.06 -7.63 26.65
CA ASP A 136 16.42 -7.12 26.84
C ASP A 136 16.73 -7.34 28.31
N SER A 137 17.67 -8.23 28.59
CA SER A 137 18.26 -8.35 29.92
C SER A 137 18.73 -6.96 30.32
N PRO A 138 18.35 -6.44 31.51
CA PRO A 138 18.90 -5.18 31.97
C PRO A 138 20.41 -5.31 31.97
N SER A 139 21.08 -4.44 31.21
CA SER A 139 22.53 -4.36 31.19
C SER A 139 22.99 -4.19 32.63
N SER A 140 23.55 -5.25 33.24
CA SER A 140 24.26 -5.15 34.51
C SER A 140 25.42 -4.18 34.31
N ARG A 141 25.31 -3.00 34.92
CA ARG A 141 26.42 -2.11 35.21
C ARG A 141 27.19 -2.63 36.40
#